data_fc0a8e8a1eae0570ea3d42f89a9b7c45
#
_entry.id   fc0a8e8a1eae0570ea3d42f89a9b7c45
#
_cell.length_a   1.000
_cell.length_b   1.000
_cell.length_c   1.000
_cell.angle_alpha   90.00
_cell.angle_beta   90.00
_cell.angle_gamma   90.00
#
_symmetry.space_group_name_H-M   'P 1'
#
loop_
_entity.id
_entity.type
_entity.pdbx_description
1 polymer ?
#
loop_
_entity_poly.entity_id
_entity_poly.type
_entity_poly.pdbx_seq_one_letter_code
_entity_poly.pdbx_strand_id
1 'polypeptide(L)'
;MSSTFSIVVPVYNEAAFIPRALPALIEQLEGLDETYRILIVENGSNDETAEVTRRVAGDHPVTVLSLEEPDYGAAMREGFLEADGDWVVNFDIDYFSVDFLRHVLELEGIDLVIASKRDPGSEDRRPLIRRIATRVFNLLLRSILGSRVSDTHGMKAFRRELVDALAPQVVSRQDLFDTELVVRAERAGYRIEEVPVVVEEMRVARSSLVKRAPRTVIGLFRIRSILSSEL
;
A
#
# COMPACT_ATOMS: atom_id res chain seq x y z
N MET A 1 -8.86 -11.26 21.77
CA MET A 1 -9.76 -10.42 20.95
C MET A 1 -9.35 -10.69 19.52
N SER A 2 -10.28 -10.96 18.62
CA SER A 2 -9.93 -11.13 17.20
C SER A 2 -9.48 -9.78 16.65
N SER A 3 -8.40 -9.79 15.86
CA SER A 3 -7.89 -8.58 15.21
C SER A 3 -8.86 -8.17 14.10
N THR A 4 -8.99 -6.88 13.88
CA THR A 4 -9.84 -6.32 12.82
C THR A 4 -8.97 -5.68 11.77
N PHE A 5 -9.19 -6.04 10.50
CA PHE A 5 -8.46 -5.47 9.37
C PHE A 5 -9.30 -4.42 8.62
N SER A 6 -8.73 -3.26 8.37
CA SER A 6 -9.19 -2.32 7.34
C SER A 6 -8.28 -2.43 6.12
N ILE A 7 -8.80 -2.97 5.03
CA ILE A 7 -8.05 -3.21 3.77
C ILE A 7 -8.27 -2.03 2.83
N VAL A 8 -7.28 -1.18 2.67
CA VAL A 8 -7.32 -0.01 1.78
C VAL A 8 -6.79 -0.39 0.40
N VAL A 9 -7.61 -0.20 -0.61
CA VAL A 9 -7.31 -0.54 -2.01
C VAL A 9 -7.59 0.67 -2.90
N PRO A 10 -6.57 1.42 -3.33
CA PRO A 10 -6.74 2.50 -4.28
C PRO A 10 -6.99 1.94 -5.69
N VAL A 11 -7.96 2.51 -6.41
CA VAL A 11 -8.30 2.11 -7.77
C VAL A 11 -8.43 3.31 -8.70
N TYR A 12 -7.99 3.17 -9.95
CA TYR A 12 -8.08 4.20 -10.97
C TYR A 12 -8.30 3.60 -12.36
N ASN A 13 -9.46 3.87 -12.98
CA ASN A 13 -9.84 3.34 -14.28
C ASN A 13 -9.79 1.79 -14.32
N GLU A 14 -10.46 1.15 -13.38
CA GLU A 14 -10.47 -0.30 -13.17
C GLU A 14 -11.84 -0.94 -13.39
N ALA A 15 -12.80 -0.25 -14.03
CA ALA A 15 -14.17 -0.77 -14.27
C ALA A 15 -14.19 -2.16 -14.88
N ALA A 16 -13.27 -2.42 -15.84
CA ALA A 16 -13.16 -3.74 -16.50
C ALA A 16 -12.51 -4.82 -15.63
N PHE A 17 -11.71 -4.44 -14.62
CA PHE A 17 -10.96 -5.39 -13.80
C PHE A 17 -11.64 -5.72 -12.48
N ILE A 18 -12.35 -4.77 -11.87
CA ILE A 18 -13.08 -4.92 -10.60
C ILE A 18 -13.98 -6.15 -10.56
N PRO A 19 -14.78 -6.49 -11.61
CA PRO A 19 -15.67 -7.66 -11.55
C PRO A 19 -14.97 -9.00 -11.34
N ARG A 20 -13.68 -9.05 -11.62
CA ARG A 20 -12.85 -10.24 -11.39
C ARG A 20 -12.04 -10.12 -10.09
N ALA A 21 -11.47 -8.95 -9.84
CA ALA A 21 -10.49 -8.79 -8.77
C ALA A 21 -11.14 -8.64 -7.38
N LEU A 22 -12.22 -7.84 -7.26
CA LEU A 22 -12.88 -7.62 -5.98
C LEU A 22 -13.52 -8.90 -5.41
N PRO A 23 -14.26 -9.72 -6.18
CA PRO A 23 -14.74 -11.01 -5.68
C PRO A 23 -13.61 -11.94 -5.23
N ALA A 24 -12.50 -12.00 -5.96
CA ALA A 24 -11.35 -12.82 -5.59
C ALA A 24 -10.69 -12.35 -4.27
N LEU A 25 -10.62 -11.03 -4.03
CA LEU A 25 -10.15 -10.48 -2.76
C LEU A 25 -11.11 -10.84 -1.62
N ILE A 26 -12.41 -10.67 -1.82
CA ILE A 26 -13.44 -11.01 -0.83
C ILE A 26 -13.36 -12.50 -0.47
N GLU A 27 -13.33 -13.39 -1.46
CA GLU A 27 -13.25 -14.84 -1.26
C GLU A 27 -12.01 -15.23 -0.42
N GLN A 28 -10.86 -14.61 -0.68
CA GLN A 28 -9.66 -14.85 0.12
C GLN A 28 -9.82 -14.34 1.57
N LEU A 29 -10.43 -13.17 1.77
CA LEU A 29 -10.63 -12.59 3.10
C LEU A 29 -11.68 -13.36 3.92
N GLU A 30 -12.70 -13.92 3.29
CA GLU A 30 -13.67 -14.81 3.94
C GLU A 30 -13.02 -16.10 4.48
N GLY A 31 -11.85 -16.47 3.95
CA GLY A 31 -11.02 -17.56 4.48
C GLY A 31 -10.19 -17.22 5.72
N LEU A 32 -10.33 -16.02 6.28
CA LEU A 32 -9.76 -15.62 7.58
C LEU A 32 -10.81 -15.76 8.67
N ASP A 33 -10.40 -16.22 9.86
CA ASP A 33 -11.24 -16.21 11.07
C ASP A 33 -11.25 -14.82 11.77
N GLU A 34 -11.04 -13.75 11.00
CA GLU A 34 -10.91 -12.37 11.47
C GLU A 34 -11.95 -11.46 10.81
N THR A 35 -12.37 -10.44 11.53
CA THR A 35 -13.23 -9.41 10.95
C THR A 35 -12.44 -8.50 10.01
N TYR A 36 -13.05 -8.11 8.90
CA TYR A 36 -12.44 -7.21 7.96
C TYR A 36 -13.45 -6.21 7.37
N ARG A 37 -12.93 -5.09 6.89
CA ARG A 37 -13.62 -4.09 6.08
C ARG A 37 -12.73 -3.72 4.90
N ILE A 38 -13.28 -3.65 3.70
CA ILE A 38 -12.57 -3.21 2.50
C ILE A 38 -12.93 -1.77 2.21
N LEU A 39 -11.92 -0.91 2.07
CA LEU A 39 -12.04 0.48 1.67
C LEU A 39 -11.49 0.62 0.25
N ILE A 40 -12.37 0.59 -0.74
CA ILE A 40 -11.99 0.88 -2.12
C ILE A 40 -11.95 2.40 -2.27
N VAL A 41 -10.77 2.95 -2.50
CA VAL A 41 -10.61 4.39 -2.73
C VAL A 41 -10.48 4.64 -4.22
N GLU A 42 -11.59 5.06 -4.80
CA GLU A 42 -11.70 5.40 -6.21
C GLU A 42 -11.04 6.77 -6.43
N ASN A 43 -10.01 6.80 -7.24
CA ASN A 43 -9.04 7.90 -7.36
C ASN A 43 -9.34 8.79 -8.58
N GLY A 44 -10.57 9.33 -8.68
CA GLY A 44 -10.97 10.27 -9.75
C GLY A 44 -10.96 9.63 -11.15
N SER A 45 -11.53 8.44 -11.29
CA SER A 45 -11.59 7.72 -12.57
C SER A 45 -12.48 8.43 -13.60
N ASN A 46 -12.19 8.20 -14.87
CA ASN A 46 -12.98 8.69 -16.01
C ASN A 46 -13.94 7.65 -16.57
N ASP A 47 -13.91 6.43 -15.99
CA ASP A 47 -14.78 5.32 -16.36
C ASP A 47 -15.78 5.00 -15.23
N GLU A 48 -16.54 3.93 -15.37
CA GLU A 48 -17.56 3.53 -14.41
C GLU A 48 -16.99 2.80 -13.17
N THR A 49 -15.69 2.99 -12.80
CA THR A 49 -15.04 2.25 -11.72
C THR A 49 -15.83 2.29 -10.41
N ALA A 50 -16.26 3.48 -9.96
CA ALA A 50 -17.00 3.61 -8.70
C ALA A 50 -18.35 2.88 -8.73
N GLU A 51 -19.09 2.99 -9.84
CA GLU A 51 -20.41 2.37 -9.99
C GLU A 51 -20.28 0.84 -10.06
N VAL A 52 -19.34 0.35 -10.88
CA VAL A 52 -19.05 -1.07 -11.00
C VAL A 52 -18.63 -1.65 -9.66
N THR A 53 -17.78 -0.94 -8.90
CA THR A 53 -17.34 -1.37 -7.58
C THR A 53 -18.52 -1.52 -6.62
N ARG A 54 -19.41 -0.52 -6.52
CA ARG A 54 -20.60 -0.61 -5.65
C ARG A 54 -21.53 -1.76 -6.03
N ARG A 55 -21.70 -2.00 -7.32
CA ARG A 55 -22.53 -3.11 -7.84
C ARG A 55 -21.93 -4.47 -7.49
N VAL A 56 -20.60 -4.62 -7.65
CA VAL A 56 -19.89 -5.88 -7.38
C VAL A 56 -19.77 -6.14 -5.88
N ALA A 57 -19.62 -5.09 -5.08
CA ALA A 57 -19.55 -5.17 -3.62
C ALA A 57 -20.80 -5.79 -2.99
N GLY A 58 -22.01 -5.51 -3.52
CA GLY A 58 -23.26 -6.04 -2.98
C GLY A 58 -23.39 -5.76 -1.48
N ASP A 59 -23.67 -6.82 -0.71
CA ASP A 59 -23.81 -6.76 0.76
C ASP A 59 -22.52 -7.06 1.53
N HIS A 60 -21.38 -7.22 0.83
CA HIS A 60 -20.08 -7.44 1.50
C HIS A 60 -19.60 -6.18 2.22
N PRO A 61 -18.72 -6.30 3.24
CA PRO A 61 -18.21 -5.17 4.02
C PRO A 61 -17.23 -4.31 3.22
N VAL A 62 -17.72 -3.73 2.12
CA VAL A 62 -16.97 -2.88 1.20
C VAL A 62 -17.52 -1.46 1.22
N THR A 63 -16.66 -0.50 1.50
CA THR A 63 -16.98 0.94 1.39
C THR A 63 -16.25 1.52 0.20
N VAL A 64 -16.93 2.36 -0.59
CA VAL A 64 -16.33 3.06 -1.74
C VAL A 64 -16.22 4.54 -1.42
N LEU A 65 -14.99 5.02 -1.29
CA LEU A 65 -14.64 6.44 -1.21
C LEU A 65 -14.29 6.92 -2.61
N SER A 66 -14.71 8.11 -3.00
CA SER A 66 -14.43 8.65 -4.35
C SER A 66 -13.79 10.02 -4.24
N LEU A 67 -12.67 10.20 -4.94
CA LEU A 67 -12.00 11.49 -5.09
C LEU A 67 -12.44 12.17 -6.39
N GLU A 68 -12.41 13.50 -6.41
CA GLU A 68 -12.75 14.28 -7.60
C GLU A 68 -11.63 14.27 -8.66
N GLU A 69 -10.37 14.26 -8.19
CA GLU A 69 -9.19 14.31 -9.07
C GLU A 69 -8.20 13.18 -8.78
N PRO A 70 -7.49 12.69 -9.81
CA PRO A 70 -6.52 11.61 -9.64
C PRO A 70 -5.30 12.06 -8.82
N ASP A 71 -5.18 11.57 -7.60
CA ASP A 71 -4.00 11.67 -6.76
C ASP A 71 -3.89 10.43 -5.86
N TYR A 72 -2.99 9.51 -6.22
CA TYR A 72 -2.79 8.27 -5.46
C TYR A 72 -2.47 8.53 -3.98
N GLY A 73 -1.63 9.52 -3.68
CA GLY A 73 -1.28 9.85 -2.30
C GLY A 73 -2.48 10.38 -1.50
N ALA A 74 -3.36 11.16 -2.13
CA ALA A 74 -4.60 11.61 -1.52
C ALA A 74 -5.56 10.43 -1.29
N ALA A 75 -5.66 9.51 -2.25
CA ALA A 75 -6.48 8.30 -2.13
C ALA A 75 -6.00 7.41 -0.97
N MET A 76 -4.70 7.19 -0.88
CA MET A 76 -4.12 6.43 0.23
C MET A 76 -4.39 7.11 1.58
N ARG A 77 -4.18 8.42 1.67
CA ARG A 77 -4.42 9.18 2.88
C ARG A 77 -5.88 9.10 3.32
N GLU A 78 -6.81 9.29 2.40
CA GLU A 78 -8.25 9.22 2.68
C GLU A 78 -8.63 7.84 3.20
N GLY A 79 -8.20 6.77 2.53
CA GLY A 79 -8.47 5.40 2.96
C GLY A 79 -7.85 5.08 4.32
N PHE A 80 -6.65 5.58 4.61
CA PHE A 80 -5.98 5.35 5.89
C PHE A 80 -6.66 6.09 7.05
N LEU A 81 -7.15 7.30 6.82
CA LEU A 81 -7.85 8.08 7.83
C LEU A 81 -9.27 7.56 8.09
N GLU A 82 -9.93 6.98 7.08
CA GLU A 82 -11.25 6.35 7.21
C GLU A 82 -11.18 4.94 7.82
N ALA A 83 -10.01 4.30 7.78
CA ALA A 83 -9.81 2.97 8.34
C ALA A 83 -10.06 2.97 9.85
N ASP A 84 -10.66 1.92 10.41
CA ASP A 84 -11.06 1.77 11.81
C ASP A 84 -10.60 0.44 12.46
N GLY A 85 -9.98 -0.46 11.69
CA GLY A 85 -9.45 -1.73 12.17
C GLY A 85 -8.16 -1.57 12.99
N ASP A 86 -7.83 -2.59 13.80
CA ASP A 86 -6.57 -2.67 14.57
C ASP A 86 -5.33 -2.64 13.66
N TRP A 87 -5.52 -3.18 12.45
CA TRP A 87 -4.55 -3.13 11.37
C TRP A 87 -5.12 -2.43 10.14
N VAL A 88 -4.40 -1.45 9.62
CA VAL A 88 -4.67 -0.79 8.34
C VAL A 88 -3.74 -1.39 7.30
N VAL A 89 -4.32 -2.03 6.29
CA VAL A 89 -3.58 -2.78 5.28
C VAL A 89 -3.70 -2.11 3.93
N ASN A 90 -2.58 -1.92 3.26
CA ASN A 90 -2.55 -1.47 1.88
C ASN A 90 -2.40 -2.65 0.93
N PHE A 91 -3.37 -2.84 0.04
CA PHE A 91 -3.30 -3.76 -1.09
C PHE A 91 -3.48 -3.00 -2.41
N ASP A 92 -2.88 -3.53 -3.48
CA ASP A 92 -3.23 -3.14 -4.84
C ASP A 92 -4.32 -4.09 -5.35
N ILE A 93 -5.26 -3.59 -6.17
CA ILE A 93 -6.38 -4.41 -6.68
C ILE A 93 -5.93 -5.62 -7.52
N ASP A 94 -4.72 -5.60 -8.04
CA ASP A 94 -4.09 -6.68 -8.81
C ASP A 94 -2.95 -7.39 -8.06
N TYR A 95 -2.74 -7.02 -6.78
CA TYR A 95 -1.69 -7.61 -5.95
C TYR A 95 -2.08 -7.59 -4.47
N PHE A 96 -2.61 -8.69 -3.98
CA PHE A 96 -3.03 -8.91 -2.60
C PHE A 96 -2.76 -10.36 -2.18
N SER A 97 -2.64 -10.60 -0.88
CA SER A 97 -2.40 -11.93 -0.32
C SER A 97 -2.94 -12.04 1.10
N VAL A 98 -3.80 -13.01 1.33
CA VAL A 98 -4.27 -13.35 2.68
C VAL A 98 -3.19 -14.05 3.49
N ASP A 99 -2.27 -14.77 2.85
CA ASP A 99 -1.13 -15.36 3.57
C ASP A 99 -0.24 -14.27 4.20
N PHE A 100 -0.13 -13.10 3.56
CA PHE A 100 0.51 -11.95 4.19
C PHE A 100 -0.21 -11.53 5.48
N LEU A 101 -1.55 -11.52 5.50
CA LEU A 101 -2.33 -11.18 6.71
C LEU A 101 -2.16 -12.24 7.81
N ARG A 102 -2.07 -13.52 7.45
CA ARG A 102 -1.77 -14.59 8.42
C ARG A 102 -0.41 -14.37 9.08
N HIS A 103 0.63 -14.01 8.30
CA HIS A 103 1.93 -13.66 8.87
C HIS A 103 1.85 -12.43 9.79
N VAL A 104 1.05 -11.41 9.44
CA VAL A 104 0.84 -10.24 10.30
C VAL A 104 0.29 -10.63 11.66
N LEU A 105 -0.63 -11.60 11.71
CA LEU A 105 -1.23 -12.09 12.97
C LEU A 105 -0.26 -12.90 13.84
N GLU A 106 0.73 -13.55 13.23
CA GLU A 106 1.75 -14.34 13.94
C GLU A 106 2.81 -13.46 14.62
N LEU A 107 2.93 -12.19 14.22
CA LEU A 107 3.95 -11.27 14.71
C LEU A 107 3.50 -10.50 15.94
N GLU A 108 4.19 -10.70 17.06
CA GLU A 108 3.92 -9.99 18.29
C GLU A 108 4.76 -8.72 18.42
N GLY A 109 4.11 -7.66 18.85
CA GLY A 109 4.78 -6.42 19.17
C GLY A 109 5.39 -5.69 17.97
N ILE A 110 4.94 -5.94 16.75
CA ILE A 110 5.34 -5.25 15.53
C ILE A 110 4.30 -4.17 15.20
N ASP A 111 4.78 -3.02 14.74
CA ASP A 111 3.93 -1.87 14.44
C ASP A 111 3.69 -1.70 12.93
N LEU A 112 4.62 -2.20 12.10
CA LEU A 112 4.55 -2.17 10.64
C LEU A 112 5.12 -3.46 10.05
N VAL A 113 4.34 -4.15 9.25
CA VAL A 113 4.80 -5.33 8.48
C VAL A 113 4.83 -4.97 7.00
N ILE A 114 5.92 -5.28 6.32
CA ILE A 114 6.14 -5.00 4.91
C ILE A 114 6.38 -6.30 4.15
N ALA A 115 5.59 -6.54 3.11
CA ALA A 115 5.82 -7.62 2.16
C ALA A 115 7.01 -7.24 1.25
N SER A 116 8.20 -7.66 1.63
CA SER A 116 9.44 -7.28 0.96
C SER A 116 9.79 -8.20 -0.18
N LYS A 117 9.80 -7.67 -1.40
CA LYS A 117 10.28 -8.37 -2.62
C LYS A 117 11.79 -8.67 -2.58
N ARG A 118 12.49 -8.17 -1.57
CA ARG A 118 13.94 -8.29 -1.42
C ARG A 118 14.37 -9.17 -0.27
N ASP A 119 13.40 -9.62 0.52
CA ASP A 119 13.67 -10.65 1.51
C ASP A 119 14.31 -11.88 0.84
N PRO A 120 15.31 -12.54 1.46
CA PRO A 120 15.94 -13.73 0.90
C PRO A 120 14.98 -14.89 0.60
N GLY A 121 13.85 -14.97 1.31
CA GLY A 121 12.79 -15.95 1.07
C GLY A 121 11.80 -15.56 -0.03
N SER A 122 11.91 -14.36 -0.63
CA SER A 122 10.95 -13.87 -1.62
C SER A 122 11.24 -14.38 -3.02
N GLU A 123 10.18 -14.69 -3.74
CA GLU A 123 10.22 -15.02 -5.18
C GLU A 123 9.72 -13.84 -6.01
N ASP A 124 10.66 -13.09 -6.61
CA ASP A 124 10.32 -11.99 -7.53
C ASP A 124 10.34 -12.48 -8.98
N ARG A 125 9.16 -12.85 -9.51
CA ARG A 125 8.96 -13.33 -10.87
C ARG A 125 8.75 -12.21 -11.89
N ARG A 126 8.88 -10.95 -11.49
CA ARG A 126 8.71 -9.80 -12.37
C ARG A 126 9.85 -9.69 -13.41
N PRO A 127 9.59 -8.99 -14.55
CA PRO A 127 10.63 -8.72 -15.55
C PRO A 127 11.89 -8.07 -14.94
N LEU A 128 13.08 -8.45 -15.45
CA LEU A 128 14.38 -8.00 -14.92
C LEU A 128 14.49 -6.47 -14.81
N ILE A 129 13.93 -5.73 -15.76
CA ILE A 129 13.94 -4.26 -15.75
C ILE A 129 13.26 -3.69 -14.49
N ARG A 130 12.17 -4.31 -14.01
CA ARG A 130 11.46 -3.91 -12.80
C ARG A 130 12.23 -4.25 -11.54
N ARG A 131 12.89 -5.40 -11.53
CA ARG A 131 13.77 -5.81 -10.42
C ARG A 131 14.97 -4.84 -10.30
N ILE A 132 15.56 -4.41 -11.42
CA ILE A 132 16.61 -3.39 -11.45
C ILE A 132 16.08 -2.05 -10.95
N ALA A 133 14.91 -1.60 -11.44
CA ALA A 133 14.30 -0.35 -11.01
C ALA A 133 14.04 -0.33 -9.49
N THR A 134 13.56 -1.43 -8.90
CA THR A 134 13.40 -1.56 -7.45
C THR A 134 14.75 -1.43 -6.73
N ARG A 135 15.83 -2.04 -7.24
CA ARG A 135 17.16 -1.92 -6.62
C ARG A 135 17.70 -0.48 -6.66
N VAL A 136 17.53 0.20 -7.80
CA VAL A 136 17.94 1.60 -7.95
C VAL A 136 17.15 2.50 -7.01
N PHE A 137 15.83 2.31 -6.95
CA PHE A 137 14.98 3.06 -6.04
C PHE A 137 15.40 2.90 -4.57
N ASN A 138 15.68 1.68 -4.14
CA ASN A 138 16.11 1.40 -2.76
C ASN A 138 17.50 1.99 -2.45
N LEU A 139 18.40 2.02 -3.44
CA LEU A 139 19.68 2.71 -3.29
C LEU A 139 19.48 4.22 -3.08
N LEU A 140 18.58 4.84 -3.85
CA LEU A 140 18.21 6.24 -3.68
C LEU A 140 17.55 6.50 -2.32
N LEU A 141 16.64 5.64 -1.89
CA LEU A 141 15.98 5.71 -0.59
C LEU A 141 17.01 5.73 0.56
N ARG A 142 17.95 4.79 0.54
CA ARG A 142 19.05 4.73 1.52
C ARG A 142 19.94 5.97 1.47
N SER A 143 20.34 6.40 0.26
CA SER A 143 21.29 7.50 0.09
C SER A 143 20.66 8.86 0.43
N ILE A 144 19.40 9.08 0.10
CA ILE A 144 18.72 10.36 0.27
C ILE A 144 18.06 10.47 1.65
N LEU A 145 17.36 9.42 2.10
CA LEU A 145 16.55 9.45 3.32
C LEU A 145 17.20 8.73 4.51
N GLY A 146 18.25 7.94 4.27
CA GLY A 146 18.93 7.14 5.30
C GLY A 146 18.11 5.92 5.77
N SER A 147 17.05 5.56 5.06
CA SER A 147 16.18 4.44 5.42
C SER A 147 16.90 3.10 5.29
N ARG A 148 16.61 2.18 6.24
CA ARG A 148 17.14 0.82 6.24
C ARG A 148 16.16 -0.18 5.62
N VAL A 149 14.90 0.20 5.46
CA VAL A 149 13.86 -0.63 4.87
C VAL A 149 14.22 -0.99 3.44
N SER A 150 14.04 -2.25 3.07
CA SER A 150 14.46 -2.78 1.76
C SER A 150 13.40 -2.61 0.67
N ASP A 151 12.13 -2.42 1.02
CA ASP A 151 11.03 -2.16 0.08
C ASP A 151 9.96 -1.26 0.72
N THR A 152 9.60 -0.16 0.06
CA THR A 152 8.50 0.71 0.49
C THR A 152 7.29 0.63 -0.43
N HIS A 153 7.33 -0.24 -1.44
CA HIS A 153 6.24 -0.46 -2.38
C HIS A 153 5.69 -1.88 -2.25
N GLY A 154 4.40 -2.03 -2.38
CA GLY A 154 3.70 -3.30 -2.25
C GLY A 154 2.89 -3.37 -0.95
N MET A 155 2.48 -4.58 -0.59
CA MET A 155 1.60 -4.81 0.56
C MET A 155 2.27 -4.41 1.87
N LYS A 156 1.50 -3.73 2.72
CA LYS A 156 1.92 -3.30 4.06
C LYS A 156 0.73 -3.40 5.02
N ALA A 157 1.03 -3.72 6.27
CA ALA A 157 0.08 -3.67 7.35
C ALA A 157 0.63 -2.78 8.47
N PHE A 158 -0.12 -1.79 8.84
CA PHE A 158 0.23 -0.78 9.85
C PHE A 158 -0.69 -0.96 11.07
N ARG A 159 -0.15 -0.91 12.27
CA ARG A 159 -0.97 -0.74 13.47
C ARG A 159 -1.75 0.56 13.40
N ARG A 160 -2.98 0.54 13.88
CA ARG A 160 -3.88 1.71 13.89
C ARG A 160 -3.22 2.91 14.55
N GLU A 161 -2.58 2.73 15.70
CA GLU A 161 -1.92 3.81 16.44
C GLU A 161 -0.81 4.49 15.62
N LEU A 162 -0.07 3.72 14.79
CA LEU A 162 0.92 4.28 13.88
C LEU A 162 0.27 5.13 12.80
N VAL A 163 -0.83 4.65 12.22
CA VAL A 163 -1.58 5.38 11.19
C VAL A 163 -2.14 6.67 11.75
N ASP A 164 -2.79 6.63 12.91
CA ASP A 164 -3.37 7.79 13.57
C ASP A 164 -2.31 8.86 13.89
N ALA A 165 -1.12 8.42 14.31
CA ALA A 165 -0.03 9.32 14.64
C ALA A 165 0.64 9.94 13.40
N LEU A 166 0.87 9.17 12.34
CA LEU A 166 1.77 9.57 11.25
C LEU A 166 1.08 9.88 9.92
N ALA A 167 -0.03 9.24 9.57
CA ALA A 167 -0.69 9.47 8.28
C ALA A 167 -1.16 10.93 8.09
N PRO A 168 -1.65 11.65 9.12
CA PRO A 168 -1.96 13.08 9.01
C PRO A 168 -0.76 13.95 8.66
N GLN A 169 0.46 13.53 9.02
CA GLN A 169 1.71 14.27 8.82
C GLN A 169 2.31 14.06 7.43
N VAL A 170 1.85 13.04 6.68
CA VAL A 170 2.37 12.75 5.34
C VAL A 170 1.96 13.85 4.37
N VAL A 171 2.92 14.49 3.74
CA VAL A 171 2.72 15.57 2.77
C VAL A 171 2.95 15.15 1.33
N SER A 172 3.56 13.97 1.12
CA SER A 172 3.80 13.42 -0.20
C SER A 172 2.48 13.06 -0.89
N ARG A 173 2.43 13.40 -2.16
CA ARG A 173 1.35 13.03 -3.06
C ARG A 173 1.82 11.94 -4.02
N GLN A 174 0.89 11.38 -4.76
CA GLN A 174 1.16 10.38 -5.79
C GLN A 174 1.91 9.16 -5.21
N ASP A 175 2.90 8.65 -5.91
CA ASP A 175 3.57 7.37 -5.64
C ASP A 175 4.46 7.33 -4.38
N LEU A 176 4.57 8.43 -3.62
CA LEU A 176 5.50 8.55 -2.49
C LEU A 176 4.82 8.62 -1.12
N PHE A 177 3.50 8.54 -1.06
CA PHE A 177 2.77 8.50 0.22
C PHE A 177 3.29 7.35 1.10
N ASP A 178 3.31 6.14 0.58
CA ASP A 178 3.76 4.95 1.29
C ASP A 178 5.22 5.07 1.74
N THR A 179 6.06 5.61 0.86
CA THR A 179 7.50 5.80 1.14
C THR A 179 7.69 6.77 2.29
N GLU A 180 7.00 7.90 2.29
CA GLU A 180 7.10 8.87 3.38
C GLU A 180 6.59 8.31 4.69
N LEU A 181 5.43 7.63 4.68
CA LEU A 181 4.85 7.03 5.89
C LEU A 181 5.79 5.99 6.51
N VAL A 182 6.38 5.11 5.71
CA VAL A 182 7.36 4.12 6.17
C VAL A 182 8.61 4.78 6.75
N VAL A 183 9.15 5.81 6.09
CA VAL A 183 10.34 6.53 6.60
C VAL A 183 10.03 7.30 7.88
N ARG A 184 8.83 7.87 8.01
CA ARG A 184 8.37 8.49 9.27
C ARG A 184 8.27 7.46 10.39
N ALA A 185 7.70 6.30 10.12
CA ALA A 185 7.60 5.21 11.09
C ALA A 185 8.99 4.73 11.56
N GLU A 186 9.92 4.54 10.61
CA GLU A 186 11.32 4.15 10.91
C GLU A 186 12.01 5.20 11.81
N ARG A 187 11.86 6.50 11.50
CA ARG A 187 12.47 7.59 12.28
C ARG A 187 11.85 7.78 13.66
N ALA A 188 10.55 7.51 13.78
CA ALA A 188 9.84 7.56 15.05
C ALA A 188 10.14 6.34 15.94
N GLY A 189 10.91 5.36 15.45
CA GLY A 189 11.33 4.19 16.22
C GLY A 189 10.28 3.09 16.32
N TYR A 190 9.29 3.08 15.45
CA TYR A 190 8.34 1.97 15.35
C TYR A 190 9.04 0.69 14.92
N ARG A 191 8.57 -0.46 15.41
CA ARG A 191 9.10 -1.77 15.08
C ARG A 191 8.59 -2.23 13.74
N ILE A 192 9.50 -2.39 12.79
CA ILE A 192 9.22 -2.74 11.39
C ILE A 192 9.76 -4.14 11.13
N GLU A 193 8.92 -5.01 10.59
CA GLU A 193 9.31 -6.34 10.14
C GLU A 193 9.09 -6.46 8.64
N GLU A 194 10.06 -7.04 7.94
CA GLU A 194 9.96 -7.36 6.52
C GLU A 194 9.73 -8.86 6.37
N VAL A 195 8.67 -9.25 5.67
CA VAL A 195 8.33 -10.66 5.44
C VAL A 195 8.46 -11.03 3.98
N PRO A 196 8.84 -12.29 3.67
CA PRO A 196 8.98 -12.75 2.31
C PRO A 196 7.63 -12.78 1.58
N VAL A 197 7.69 -12.64 0.26
CA VAL A 197 6.50 -12.65 -0.59
C VAL A 197 6.78 -13.24 -1.96
N VAL A 198 5.79 -13.91 -2.52
CA VAL A 198 5.78 -14.31 -3.93
C VAL A 198 5.13 -13.18 -4.74
N VAL A 199 5.88 -12.62 -5.69
CA VAL A 199 5.39 -11.54 -6.55
C VAL A 199 5.26 -12.04 -7.97
N GLU A 200 4.02 -12.15 -8.42
CA GLU A 200 3.68 -12.42 -9.80
C GLU A 200 2.72 -11.34 -10.30
N GLU A 201 3.05 -10.70 -11.42
CA GLU A 201 2.18 -9.67 -11.97
C GLU A 201 0.99 -10.31 -12.67
N MET A 202 -0.22 -10.03 -12.19
CA MET A 202 -1.46 -10.53 -12.80
C MET A 202 -1.76 -9.87 -14.15
N ARG A 203 -1.06 -8.77 -14.45
CA ARG A 203 -1.22 -8.00 -15.71
C ARG A 203 0.01 -7.16 -16.03
N VAL A 204 0.12 -6.77 -17.30
CA VAL A 204 1.17 -5.83 -17.75
C VAL A 204 0.95 -4.47 -17.10
N ALA A 205 1.99 -3.92 -16.49
CA ALA A 205 1.92 -2.62 -15.83
C ALA A 205 1.57 -1.48 -16.80
N ARG A 206 0.59 -0.67 -16.40
CA ARG A 206 0.12 0.48 -17.18
C ARG A 206 1.04 1.70 -17.12
N SER A 207 1.94 1.80 -16.14
CA SER A 207 2.78 2.97 -15.94
C SER A 207 4.21 2.79 -16.44
N SER A 208 4.73 3.82 -17.13
CA SER A 208 6.12 3.86 -17.59
C SER A 208 7.06 4.27 -16.45
N LEU A 209 7.98 3.37 -16.08
CA LEU A 209 9.03 3.62 -15.07
C LEU A 209 9.88 4.85 -15.43
N VAL A 210 10.21 5.02 -16.72
CA VAL A 210 11.05 6.12 -17.19
C VAL A 210 10.40 7.49 -16.96
N LYS A 211 9.07 7.58 -17.17
CA LYS A 211 8.34 8.84 -16.95
C LYS A 211 8.19 9.19 -15.46
N ARG A 212 8.20 8.18 -14.59
CA ARG A 212 8.04 8.36 -13.13
C ARG A 212 9.37 8.70 -12.44
N ALA A 213 10.49 8.18 -12.90
CA ALA A 213 11.79 8.29 -12.24
C ALA A 213 12.21 9.73 -11.85
N PRO A 214 12.15 10.75 -12.73
CA PRO A 214 12.56 12.11 -12.34
C PRO A 214 11.71 12.69 -11.22
N ARG A 215 10.37 12.46 -11.28
CA ARG A 215 9.43 12.93 -10.26
C ARG A 215 9.67 12.25 -8.92
N THR A 216 9.96 10.96 -8.94
CA THR A 216 10.28 10.19 -7.74
C THR A 216 11.53 10.74 -7.05
N VAL A 217 12.61 11.01 -7.80
CA VAL A 217 13.85 11.57 -7.24
C VAL A 217 13.61 12.94 -6.61
N ILE A 218 12.92 13.84 -7.30
CA ILE A 218 12.55 15.16 -6.76
C ILE A 218 11.73 15.01 -5.49
N GLY A 219 10.77 14.10 -5.47
CA GLY A 219 9.94 13.80 -4.29
C GLY A 219 10.76 13.31 -3.10
N LEU A 220 11.73 12.43 -3.31
CA LEU A 220 12.62 11.97 -2.22
C LEU A 220 13.42 13.12 -1.59
N PHE A 221 13.94 14.05 -2.40
CA PHE A 221 14.60 15.24 -1.86
C PHE A 221 13.64 16.16 -1.09
N ARG A 222 12.38 16.29 -1.56
CA ARG A 222 11.35 17.05 -0.85
C ARG A 222 11.05 16.41 0.50
N ILE A 223 10.85 15.08 0.56
CA ILE A 223 10.66 14.34 1.82
C ILE A 223 11.84 14.58 2.76
N ARG A 224 13.09 14.48 2.25
CA ARG A 224 14.29 14.77 3.05
C ARG A 224 14.25 16.17 3.66
N SER A 225 13.93 17.19 2.85
CA SER A 225 13.85 18.57 3.33
C SER A 225 12.84 18.75 4.44
N ILE A 226 11.63 18.18 4.28
CA ILE A 226 10.55 18.25 5.27
C ILE A 226 10.99 17.56 6.56
N LEU A 227 11.41 16.30 6.48
CA LEU A 227 11.84 15.52 7.64
C LEU A 227 13.09 16.09 8.35
N SER A 228 13.88 16.93 7.67
CA SER A 228 15.02 17.62 8.28
C SER A 228 14.61 18.93 8.97
N SER A 229 13.46 19.51 8.65
CA SER A 229 12.92 20.71 9.29
C SER A 229 12.06 20.41 10.51
N GLU A 230 11.73 19.14 10.73
CA GLU A 230 10.97 18.67 11.89
C GLU A 230 11.88 18.22 13.07
N LEU A 231 13.21 18.17 12.85
CA LEU A 231 14.25 17.88 13.85
C LEU A 231 14.75 19.16 14.54
#